data_4295f17b8715ec246d7f46fd42a93106
#
_entry.id   4295f17b8715ec246d7f46fd42a93106
#
_cell.length_a   1.000
_cell.length_b   1.000
_cell.length_c   1.000
_cell.angle_alpha   90.00
_cell.angle_beta   90.00
_cell.angle_gamma   90.00
#
_symmetry.space_group_name_H-M   'P 1'
#
loop_
_entity.id
_entity.type
_entity.pdbx_description
1 polymer ?
#
loop_
_entity_poly.entity_id
_entity_poly.type
_entity_poly.pdbx_seq_one_letter_code
_entity_poly.pdbx_strand_id
1 'polypeptide(L)'
;MVTAPVTAFTMSVYDAIRILHILGTVLIFGTGMGTAFFLLMAYRTADVDAIRVTARHVVIADWLFTMPAVVVQPITGVLLMHILGIRFDTAWFLAVAALYALTGLCWIPVVAIQYRLRDLARTAASYAELPAQFHRLMRWWIVLGVPAFTAVLLIVVLMVTHAGAGIVLDAKPPQNAASADQVTLR
;
A
#
# COMPACT_ATOMS: atom_id res chain seq x y z
N MET A 1 -28.79 20.62 -34.06
CA MET A 1 -27.49 20.57 -33.35
C MET A 1 -27.83 20.41 -31.87
N VAL A 2 -27.87 19.17 -31.37
CA VAL A 2 -28.27 18.86 -29.98
C VAL A 2 -27.00 18.94 -29.17
N THR A 3 -26.86 20.01 -28.36
CA THR A 3 -25.80 20.12 -27.36
C THR A 3 -26.16 19.18 -26.22
N ALA A 4 -25.45 18.04 -26.13
CA ALA A 4 -25.53 17.19 -24.94
C ALA A 4 -25.12 18.01 -23.71
N PRO A 5 -25.87 17.97 -22.61
CA PRO A 5 -25.48 18.67 -21.38
C PRO A 5 -24.17 18.06 -20.89
N VAL A 6 -23.15 18.89 -20.71
CA VAL A 6 -21.96 18.51 -19.95
C VAL A 6 -22.44 18.24 -18.53
N THR A 7 -22.65 16.96 -18.20
CA THR A 7 -22.97 16.55 -16.83
C THR A 7 -21.83 17.00 -15.96
N ALA A 8 -22.07 18.00 -15.11
CA ALA A 8 -21.10 18.45 -14.13
C ALA A 8 -20.68 17.23 -13.31
N PHE A 9 -19.38 16.89 -13.35
CA PHE A 9 -18.81 15.77 -12.58
C PHE A 9 -18.88 16.15 -11.10
N THR A 10 -19.98 15.75 -10.45
CA THR A 10 -20.13 15.91 -9.00
C THR A 10 -19.49 14.73 -8.31
N MET A 11 -18.28 14.92 -7.76
CA MET A 11 -17.58 13.93 -6.98
C MET A 11 -18.34 13.68 -5.67
N SER A 12 -18.78 12.44 -5.42
CA SER A 12 -19.41 12.06 -4.17
C SER A 12 -18.38 11.94 -3.04
N VAL A 13 -18.84 12.02 -1.78
CA VAL A 13 -17.97 11.79 -0.60
C VAL A 13 -17.36 10.39 -0.66
N TYR A 14 -18.12 9.39 -1.12
CA TYR A 14 -17.61 8.04 -1.33
C TYR A 14 -16.44 8.00 -2.32
N ASP A 15 -16.57 8.67 -3.47
CA ASP A 15 -15.51 8.71 -4.49
C ASP A 15 -14.24 9.38 -3.94
N ALA A 16 -14.39 10.47 -3.20
CA ALA A 16 -13.26 11.17 -2.58
C ALA A 16 -12.50 10.27 -1.60
N ILE A 17 -13.21 9.58 -0.70
CA ILE A 17 -12.59 8.66 0.27
C ILE A 17 -11.95 7.47 -0.45
N ARG A 18 -12.59 6.91 -1.47
CA ARG A 18 -12.06 5.80 -2.26
C ARG A 18 -10.78 6.19 -3.00
N ILE A 19 -10.75 7.36 -3.63
CA ILE A 19 -9.56 7.88 -4.30
C ILE A 19 -8.42 8.05 -3.29
N LEU A 20 -8.70 8.66 -2.14
CA LEU A 20 -7.69 8.86 -1.09
C LEU A 20 -7.13 7.53 -0.57
N HIS A 21 -8.00 6.52 -0.40
CA HIS A 21 -7.60 5.18 0.01
C HIS A 21 -6.70 4.49 -1.04
N ILE A 22 -7.06 4.59 -2.31
CA ILE A 22 -6.25 4.02 -3.41
C ILE A 22 -4.90 4.75 -3.51
N LEU A 23 -4.88 6.08 -3.47
CA LEU A 23 -3.65 6.88 -3.49
C LEU A 23 -2.75 6.56 -2.30
N GLY A 24 -3.33 6.38 -1.10
CA GLY A 24 -2.58 5.93 0.07
C GLY A 24 -1.91 4.58 -0.14
N THR A 25 -2.60 3.61 -0.74
CA THR A 25 -2.03 2.30 -1.09
C THR A 25 -0.87 2.44 -2.09
N VAL A 26 -1.04 3.27 -3.13
CA VAL A 26 0.01 3.53 -4.14
C VAL A 26 1.24 4.17 -3.49
N LEU A 27 1.05 5.12 -2.57
CA LEU A 27 2.15 5.77 -1.85
C LEU A 27 2.90 4.79 -0.94
N ILE A 28 2.20 3.99 -0.14
CA ILE A 28 2.82 2.99 0.74
C ILE A 28 3.64 1.99 -0.08
N PHE A 29 3.03 1.41 -1.10
CA PHE A 29 3.66 0.39 -1.92
C PHE A 29 4.81 0.97 -2.77
N GLY A 30 4.55 2.06 -3.48
CA GLY A 30 5.51 2.67 -4.41
C GLY A 30 6.72 3.27 -3.69
N THR A 31 6.48 4.03 -2.62
CA THR A 31 7.58 4.61 -1.82
C THR A 31 8.38 3.49 -1.14
N GLY A 32 7.70 2.53 -0.50
CA GLY A 32 8.38 1.42 0.18
C GLY A 32 9.25 0.59 -0.75
N MET A 33 8.74 0.23 -1.94
CA MET A 33 9.52 -0.53 -2.93
C MET A 33 10.67 0.31 -3.50
N GLY A 34 10.40 1.56 -3.89
CA GLY A 34 11.40 2.44 -4.49
C GLY A 34 12.56 2.74 -3.53
N THR A 35 12.24 3.13 -2.30
CA THR A 35 13.27 3.42 -1.28
C THR A 35 14.05 2.17 -0.89
N ALA A 36 13.39 1.01 -0.78
CA ALA A 36 14.04 -0.27 -0.50
C ALA A 36 15.01 -0.66 -1.61
N PHE A 37 14.58 -0.56 -2.87
CA PHE A 37 15.44 -0.86 -4.01
C PHE A 37 16.68 0.05 -4.03
N PHE A 38 16.49 1.37 -3.95
CA PHE A 38 17.59 2.31 -4.04
C PHE A 38 18.60 2.18 -2.88
N LEU A 39 18.12 1.97 -1.65
CA LEU A 39 19.03 1.77 -0.50
C LEU A 39 19.80 0.45 -0.61
N LEU A 40 19.16 -0.62 -1.08
CA LEU A 40 19.84 -1.89 -1.31
C LEU A 40 20.89 -1.77 -2.42
N MET A 41 20.58 -1.06 -3.51
CA MET A 41 21.54 -0.84 -4.59
C MET A 41 22.71 0.01 -4.12
N ALA A 42 22.48 1.13 -3.42
CA ALA A 42 23.54 1.94 -2.83
C ALA A 42 24.44 1.13 -1.90
N TYR A 43 23.85 0.27 -1.05
CA TYR A 43 24.63 -0.62 -0.20
C TYR A 43 25.51 -1.60 -0.99
N ARG A 44 25.03 -2.11 -2.13
CA ARG A 44 25.76 -3.06 -2.99
C ARG A 44 26.92 -2.42 -3.76
N THR A 45 26.89 -1.11 -4.01
CA THR A 45 28.01 -0.42 -4.67
C THR A 45 29.24 -0.27 -3.78
N ALA A 46 29.10 -0.49 -2.47
CA ALA A 46 30.13 -0.24 -1.46
C ALA A 46 30.67 1.21 -1.50
N ASP A 47 29.85 2.15 -1.98
CA ASP A 47 30.12 3.59 -2.00
C ASP A 47 29.43 4.26 -0.81
N VAL A 48 30.21 4.80 0.12
CA VAL A 48 29.70 5.43 1.33
C VAL A 48 28.88 6.69 1.03
N ASP A 49 29.25 7.44 -0.01
CA ASP A 49 28.54 8.66 -0.39
C ASP A 49 27.17 8.33 -0.99
N ALA A 50 27.10 7.32 -1.84
CA ALA A 50 25.83 6.81 -2.36
C ALA A 50 24.92 6.30 -1.23
N ILE A 51 25.46 5.56 -0.26
CA ILE A 51 24.73 5.07 0.92
C ILE A 51 24.24 6.26 1.76
N ARG A 52 25.10 7.24 2.04
CA ARG A 52 24.77 8.42 2.85
C ARG A 52 23.63 9.23 2.26
N VAL A 53 23.71 9.55 0.97
CA VAL A 53 22.67 10.31 0.26
C VAL A 53 21.37 9.54 0.22
N THR A 54 21.42 8.26 -0.13
CA THR A 54 20.21 7.43 -0.25
C THR A 54 19.56 7.21 1.11
N ALA A 55 20.30 6.88 2.16
CA ALA A 55 19.74 6.67 3.50
C ALA A 55 19.04 7.94 4.04
N ARG A 56 19.57 9.14 3.72
CA ARG A 56 18.90 10.40 4.04
C ARG A 56 17.59 10.54 3.28
N HIS A 57 17.56 10.26 1.98
CA HIS A 57 16.36 10.39 1.16
C HIS A 57 15.29 9.36 1.53
N VAL A 58 15.66 8.16 1.94
CA VAL A 58 14.73 7.14 2.45
C VAL A 58 13.96 7.69 3.67
N VAL A 59 14.65 8.25 4.65
CA VAL A 59 14.02 8.84 5.84
C VAL A 59 13.09 10.00 5.47
N ILE A 60 13.49 10.86 4.53
CA ILE A 60 12.65 11.96 4.06
C ILE A 60 11.40 11.44 3.35
N ALA A 61 11.56 10.45 2.45
CA ALA A 61 10.45 9.88 1.72
C ALA A 61 9.44 9.18 2.64
N ASP A 62 9.91 8.49 3.68
CA ASP A 62 9.03 7.86 4.66
C ASP A 62 8.21 8.89 5.43
N TRP A 63 8.80 10.02 5.84
CA TRP A 63 8.05 11.08 6.51
C TRP A 63 7.07 11.81 5.61
N LEU A 64 7.45 12.02 4.36
CA LEU A 64 6.63 12.82 3.44
C LEU A 64 5.49 11.99 2.82
N PHE A 65 5.72 10.72 2.53
CA PHE A 65 4.79 9.87 1.78
C PHE A 65 4.27 8.70 2.59
N THR A 66 5.16 7.89 3.19
CA THR A 66 4.76 6.64 3.85
C THR A 66 4.00 6.91 5.14
N MET A 67 4.50 7.76 6.01
CA MET A 67 3.90 8.03 7.33
C MET A 67 2.47 8.59 7.23
N PRO A 68 2.19 9.66 6.43
CA PRO A 68 0.81 10.13 6.25
C PRO A 68 -0.09 9.05 5.66
N ALA A 69 0.39 8.31 4.66
CA ALA A 69 -0.39 7.26 4.01
C ALA A 69 -0.73 6.12 4.98
N VAL A 70 0.22 5.68 5.82
CA VAL A 70 -0.02 4.65 6.85
C VAL A 70 -1.09 5.09 7.86
N VAL A 71 -1.17 6.38 8.20
CA VAL A 71 -2.22 6.89 9.10
C VAL A 71 -3.58 6.99 8.40
N VAL A 72 -3.59 7.52 7.18
CA VAL A 72 -4.82 7.74 6.40
C VAL A 72 -5.45 6.42 5.96
N GLN A 73 -4.65 5.39 5.70
CA GLN A 73 -5.11 4.11 5.14
C GLN A 73 -6.16 3.40 6.02
N PRO A 74 -5.97 3.15 7.32
CA PRO A 74 -6.98 2.52 8.15
C PRO A 74 -8.21 3.41 8.35
N ILE A 75 -8.05 4.72 8.42
CA ILE A 75 -9.16 5.66 8.58
C ILE A 75 -10.08 5.58 7.37
N THR A 76 -9.54 5.73 6.17
CA THR A 76 -10.31 5.64 4.93
C THR A 76 -10.89 4.26 4.70
N GLY A 77 -10.15 3.19 5.08
CA GLY A 77 -10.65 1.81 5.00
C GLY A 77 -11.87 1.58 5.87
N VAL A 78 -11.85 2.02 7.14
CA VAL A 78 -13.00 1.93 8.06
C VAL A 78 -14.18 2.75 7.55
N LEU A 79 -13.95 3.97 7.05
CA LEU A 79 -15.00 4.80 6.47
C LEU A 79 -15.65 4.15 5.25
N LEU A 80 -14.88 3.56 4.35
CA LEU A 80 -15.39 2.83 3.18
C LEU A 80 -16.23 1.62 3.60
N MET A 81 -15.77 0.83 4.57
CA MET A 81 -16.55 -0.30 5.10
C MET A 81 -17.88 0.16 5.68
N HIS A 82 -17.88 1.26 6.43
CA HIS A 82 -19.12 1.81 7.01
C HIS A 82 -20.08 2.28 5.91
N ILE A 83 -19.61 3.00 4.90
CA ILE A 83 -20.44 3.46 3.77
C ILE A 83 -21.01 2.29 2.97
N LEU A 84 -20.22 1.22 2.77
CA LEU A 84 -20.62 0.03 2.01
C LEU A 84 -21.43 -0.98 2.84
N GLY A 85 -21.63 -0.76 4.13
CA GLY A 85 -22.33 -1.69 5.01
C GLY A 85 -21.60 -3.02 5.24
N ILE A 86 -20.27 -3.06 5.04
CA ILE A 86 -19.46 -4.27 5.21
C ILE A 86 -19.20 -4.50 6.70
N ARG A 87 -19.46 -5.72 7.15
CA ARG A 87 -19.28 -6.10 8.57
C ARG A 87 -17.80 -6.27 8.91
N PHE A 88 -17.40 -5.83 10.12
CA PHE A 88 -16.04 -5.93 10.63
C PHE A 88 -15.64 -7.33 11.14
N ASP A 89 -16.60 -8.25 11.25
CA ASP A 89 -16.36 -9.64 11.68
C ASP A 89 -16.18 -10.62 10.50
N THR A 90 -16.11 -10.11 9.27
CA THR A 90 -15.86 -10.94 8.09
C THR A 90 -14.43 -11.49 8.08
N ALA A 91 -14.25 -12.74 7.64
CA ALA A 91 -12.94 -13.36 7.51
C ALA A 91 -11.99 -12.55 6.61
N TRP A 92 -12.54 -11.92 5.57
CA TRP A 92 -11.79 -11.04 4.68
C TRP A 92 -11.22 -9.82 5.44
N PHE A 93 -12.05 -9.11 6.20
CA PHE A 93 -11.60 -7.94 6.97
C PHE A 93 -10.57 -8.33 8.04
N LEU A 94 -10.81 -9.44 8.75
CA LEU A 94 -9.87 -9.92 9.77
C LEU A 94 -8.52 -10.29 9.16
N ALA A 95 -8.50 -10.90 7.96
CA ALA A 95 -7.25 -11.19 7.25
C ALA A 95 -6.51 -9.90 6.85
N VAL A 96 -7.21 -8.90 6.30
CA VAL A 96 -6.64 -7.60 5.95
C VAL A 96 -6.11 -6.88 7.20
N ALA A 97 -6.87 -6.86 8.30
CA ALA A 97 -6.46 -6.23 9.55
C ALA A 97 -5.21 -6.92 10.16
N ALA A 98 -5.16 -8.25 10.13
CA ALA A 98 -4.00 -9.02 10.60
C ALA A 98 -2.74 -8.74 9.76
N LEU A 99 -2.87 -8.72 8.44
CA LEU A 99 -1.76 -8.38 7.53
C LEU A 99 -1.31 -6.93 7.71
N TYR A 100 -2.25 -6.01 7.94
CA TYR A 100 -1.91 -4.61 8.21
C TYR A 100 -1.17 -4.45 9.54
N ALA A 101 -1.62 -5.15 10.59
CA ALA A 101 -0.93 -5.19 11.87
C ALA A 101 0.49 -5.80 11.74
N LEU A 102 0.64 -6.89 10.99
CA LEU A 102 1.94 -7.50 10.70
C LEU A 102 2.86 -6.51 9.97
N THR A 103 2.33 -5.79 8.97
CA THR A 103 3.09 -4.74 8.26
C THR A 103 3.58 -3.68 9.24
N GLY A 104 2.73 -3.18 10.13
CA GLY A 104 3.09 -2.20 11.14
C GLY A 104 4.14 -2.69 12.13
N LEU A 105 3.98 -3.94 12.63
CA LEU A 105 4.94 -4.57 13.54
C LEU A 105 6.34 -4.74 12.92
N CYS A 106 6.41 -4.99 11.62
CA CYS A 106 7.68 -5.06 10.90
C CYS A 106 8.22 -3.66 10.57
N TRP A 107 7.34 -2.73 10.16
CA TRP A 107 7.73 -1.42 9.66
C TRP A 107 8.23 -0.47 10.76
N ILE A 108 7.63 -0.48 11.96
CA ILE A 108 8.07 0.38 13.08
C ILE A 108 9.57 0.19 13.40
N PRO A 109 10.09 -1.05 13.62
CA PRO A 109 11.52 -1.24 13.81
C PRO A 109 12.34 -0.91 12.55
N VAL A 110 11.80 -1.11 11.33
CA VAL A 110 12.46 -0.71 10.09
C VAL A 110 12.74 0.79 10.08
N VAL A 111 11.77 1.63 10.45
CA VAL A 111 11.97 3.09 10.55
C VAL A 111 13.09 3.43 11.55
N ALA A 112 13.11 2.81 12.71
CA ALA A 112 14.17 3.03 13.70
C ALA A 112 15.56 2.61 13.15
N ILE A 113 15.62 1.51 12.39
CA ILE A 113 16.85 1.05 11.74
C ILE A 113 17.30 2.07 10.67
N GLN A 114 16.41 2.61 9.87
CA GLN A 114 16.72 3.61 8.85
C GLN A 114 17.40 4.86 9.43
N TYR A 115 16.91 5.36 10.58
CA TYR A 115 17.57 6.45 11.29
C TYR A 115 19.00 6.08 11.69
N ARG A 116 19.20 4.87 12.26
CA ARG A 116 20.53 4.40 12.66
C ARG A 116 21.47 4.23 11.47
N LEU A 117 20.97 3.65 10.36
CA LEU A 117 21.75 3.50 9.13
C LEU A 117 22.18 4.87 8.58
N ARG A 118 21.26 5.84 8.53
CA ARG A 118 21.55 7.22 8.11
C ARG A 118 22.64 7.85 8.97
N ASP A 119 22.49 7.73 10.31
CA ASP A 119 23.41 8.39 11.24
C ASP A 119 24.82 7.76 11.20
N LEU A 120 24.92 6.43 11.11
CA LEU A 120 26.18 5.73 10.94
C LEU A 120 26.86 6.05 9.60
N ALA A 121 26.10 6.10 8.50
CA ALA A 121 26.65 6.46 7.19
C ALA A 121 27.13 7.91 7.13
N ARG A 122 26.52 8.81 7.92
CA ARG A 122 26.90 10.23 7.94
C ARG A 122 28.29 10.47 8.50
N THR A 123 28.77 9.64 9.42
CA THR A 123 30.06 9.81 10.13
C THR A 123 31.21 9.03 9.51
N ALA A 124 30.97 8.03 8.66
CA ALA A 124 31.97 7.23 8.01
C ALA A 124 32.64 8.01 6.85
N ALA A 125 33.94 8.01 6.73
CA ALA A 125 34.66 8.63 5.62
C ALA A 125 34.78 7.67 4.42
N SER A 126 34.71 6.34 4.65
CA SER A 126 34.79 5.32 3.60
C SER A 126 33.89 4.13 3.95
N TYR A 127 33.62 3.26 2.96
CA TYR A 127 32.84 2.03 3.19
C TYR A 127 33.52 1.09 4.19
N ALA A 128 34.87 1.05 4.19
CA ALA A 128 35.65 0.22 5.11
C ALA A 128 35.54 0.69 6.58
N GLU A 129 35.22 1.95 6.81
CA GLU A 129 35.05 2.53 8.15
C GLU A 129 33.61 2.35 8.69
N LEU A 130 32.69 1.84 7.89
CA LEU A 130 31.34 1.51 8.38
C LEU A 130 31.44 0.44 9.46
N PRO A 131 30.90 0.68 10.66
CA PRO A 131 31.01 -0.27 11.76
C PRO A 131 30.22 -1.56 11.47
N ALA A 132 30.64 -2.69 12.05
CA ALA A 132 29.94 -3.97 11.93
C ALA A 132 28.42 -3.88 12.29
N GLN A 133 28.07 -2.92 13.15
CA GLN A 133 26.70 -2.60 13.49
C GLN A 133 25.89 -2.16 12.26
N PHE A 134 26.46 -1.37 11.33
CA PHE A 134 25.80 -0.94 10.11
C PHE A 134 25.36 -2.14 9.26
N HIS A 135 26.27 -3.08 9.01
CA HIS A 135 25.99 -4.28 8.22
C HIS A 135 24.95 -5.20 8.89
N ARG A 136 24.99 -5.28 10.23
CA ARG A 136 23.98 -6.02 10.99
C ARG A 136 22.59 -5.37 10.88
N LEU A 137 22.52 -4.05 11.01
CA LEU A 137 21.27 -3.30 10.86
C LEU A 137 20.71 -3.42 9.44
N MET A 138 21.57 -3.37 8.42
CA MET A 138 21.16 -3.55 7.02
C MET A 138 20.55 -4.94 6.79
N ARG A 139 21.09 -5.99 7.41
CA ARG A 139 20.50 -7.34 7.36
C ARG A 139 19.12 -7.38 8.02
N TRP A 140 18.97 -6.82 9.22
CA TRP A 140 17.68 -6.75 9.90
C TRP A 140 16.65 -5.93 9.14
N TRP A 141 17.10 -4.85 8.51
CA TRP A 141 16.24 -4.03 7.66
C TRP A 141 15.67 -4.85 6.48
N ILE A 142 16.47 -5.69 5.84
CA ILE A 142 16.01 -6.58 4.77
C ILE A 142 15.08 -7.67 5.32
N VAL A 143 15.46 -8.33 6.43
CA VAL A 143 14.68 -9.42 7.04
C VAL A 143 13.29 -8.97 7.46
N LEU A 144 13.15 -7.75 7.99
CA LEU A 144 11.85 -7.18 8.39
C LEU A 144 11.11 -6.58 7.19
N GLY A 145 11.82 -6.04 6.21
CA GLY A 145 11.23 -5.44 5.01
C GLY A 145 10.51 -6.46 4.12
N VAL A 146 11.07 -7.65 3.96
CA VAL A 146 10.47 -8.70 3.11
C VAL A 146 9.07 -9.10 3.58
N PRO A 147 8.83 -9.51 4.85
CA PRO A 147 7.48 -9.85 5.30
C PRO A 147 6.52 -8.64 5.29
N ALA A 148 7.00 -7.45 5.63
CA ALA A 148 6.19 -6.23 5.56
C ALA A 148 5.69 -5.97 4.13
N PHE A 149 6.58 -6.03 3.15
CA PHE A 149 6.25 -5.83 1.74
C PHE A 149 5.32 -6.92 1.21
N THR A 150 5.58 -8.19 1.56
CA THR A 150 4.73 -9.33 1.18
C THR A 150 3.32 -9.16 1.76
N ALA A 151 3.19 -8.72 3.01
CA ALA A 151 1.90 -8.48 3.64
C ALA A 151 1.12 -7.36 2.92
N VAL A 152 1.77 -6.25 2.55
CA VAL A 152 1.12 -5.18 1.76
C VAL A 152 0.66 -5.70 0.41
N LEU A 153 1.46 -6.51 -0.29
CA LEU A 153 1.08 -7.11 -1.56
C LEU A 153 -0.14 -8.01 -1.43
N LEU A 154 -0.18 -8.85 -0.38
CA LEU A 154 -1.34 -9.71 -0.09
C LEU A 154 -2.59 -8.89 0.22
N ILE A 155 -2.47 -7.77 0.94
CA ILE A 155 -3.60 -6.84 1.17
C ILE A 155 -4.14 -6.33 -0.16
N VAL A 156 -3.28 -5.90 -1.08
CA VAL A 156 -3.70 -5.42 -2.41
C VAL A 156 -4.44 -6.53 -3.17
N VAL A 157 -3.93 -7.76 -3.16
CA VAL A 157 -4.59 -8.91 -3.78
C VAL A 157 -5.98 -9.14 -3.16
N LEU A 158 -6.09 -9.16 -1.83
CA LEU A 158 -7.37 -9.35 -1.13
C LEU A 158 -8.37 -8.23 -1.46
N MET A 159 -7.92 -6.99 -1.57
CA MET A 159 -8.77 -5.85 -1.93
C MET A 159 -9.32 -5.99 -3.35
N VAL A 160 -8.46 -6.33 -4.31
CA VAL A 160 -8.86 -6.48 -5.72
C VAL A 160 -9.80 -7.66 -5.92
N THR A 161 -9.49 -8.82 -5.32
CA THR A 161 -10.31 -10.04 -5.49
C THR A 161 -11.67 -9.92 -4.80
N HIS A 162 -11.74 -9.26 -3.65
CA HIS A 162 -13.02 -9.02 -2.96
C HIS A 162 -13.92 -8.05 -3.74
N ALA A 163 -13.35 -6.97 -4.28
CA ALA A 163 -14.09 -6.03 -5.14
C ALA A 163 -14.62 -6.70 -6.41
N GLY A 164 -13.85 -7.62 -7.02
CA GLY A 164 -14.28 -8.39 -8.18
C GLY A 164 -15.44 -9.34 -7.88
N ALA A 165 -15.44 -10.00 -6.72
CA ALA A 165 -16.51 -10.90 -6.30
C ALA A 165 -17.86 -10.16 -6.11
N GLY A 166 -17.85 -8.93 -5.58
CA GLY A 166 -19.05 -8.09 -5.43
C GLY A 166 -19.68 -7.74 -6.77
N ILE A 167 -18.88 -7.41 -7.79
CA ILE A 167 -19.38 -7.06 -9.14
C ILE A 167 -20.08 -8.25 -9.81
N VAL A 168 -19.57 -9.46 -9.60
CA VAL A 168 -20.17 -10.69 -10.21
C VAL A 168 -21.51 -11.05 -9.57
N LEU A 169 -21.69 -10.78 -8.28
CA LEU A 169 -22.94 -11.08 -7.56
C LEU A 169 -24.06 -10.09 -7.87
N ASP A 170 -23.72 -8.84 -8.26
CA ASP A 170 -24.70 -7.82 -8.66
C ASP A 170 -25.09 -7.88 -10.15
N ALA A 171 -24.46 -8.69 -10.94
CA ALA A 171 -24.86 -8.95 -12.32
C ALA A 171 -26.13 -9.81 -12.34
N LYS A 172 -27.28 -9.18 -12.05
CA LYS A 172 -28.60 -9.80 -12.21
C LYS A 172 -28.74 -10.25 -13.66
N PRO A 173 -29.05 -11.52 -13.93
CA PRO A 173 -29.24 -11.99 -15.30
C PRO A 173 -30.33 -11.15 -15.99
N PRO A 174 -30.19 -10.82 -17.27
CA PRO A 174 -31.16 -10.00 -18.00
C PRO A 174 -32.52 -10.65 -17.92
N GLN A 175 -33.50 -9.91 -17.38
CA GLN A 175 -34.88 -10.39 -17.17
C GLN A 175 -35.64 -10.76 -18.47
N ASN A 176 -35.02 -10.60 -19.64
CA ASN A 176 -35.60 -10.83 -20.96
C ASN A 176 -35.57 -12.29 -21.43
N ALA A 177 -34.97 -13.22 -20.69
CA ALA A 177 -34.92 -14.62 -21.09
C ALA A 177 -36.23 -15.39 -20.74
N ALA A 178 -37.02 -14.88 -19.80
CA ALA A 178 -38.25 -15.57 -19.36
C ALA A 178 -39.48 -15.28 -20.20
N SER A 179 -39.45 -14.29 -21.12
CA SER A 179 -40.63 -13.95 -21.97
C SER A 179 -40.58 -14.60 -23.36
N ALA A 180 -39.49 -15.21 -23.76
CA ALA A 180 -39.34 -15.84 -25.08
C ALA A 180 -40.02 -17.24 -25.17
N ASP A 181 -40.18 -17.94 -24.04
CA ASP A 181 -40.71 -19.31 -24.00
C ASP A 181 -42.24 -19.38 -23.98
N GLN A 182 -42.96 -18.26 -23.82
CA GLN A 182 -44.42 -18.24 -23.79
C GLN A 182 -45.11 -17.93 -25.16
N VAL A 183 -44.33 -17.60 -26.19
CA VAL A 183 -44.89 -17.23 -27.52
C VAL A 183 -44.97 -18.43 -28.47
N THR A 184 -44.40 -19.58 -28.16
CA THR A 184 -44.36 -20.76 -29.07
C THR A 184 -45.39 -21.83 -28.79
N LEU A 185 -46.36 -21.61 -27.90
CA LEU A 185 -47.45 -22.56 -27.59
C LEU A 185 -48.86 -21.96 -27.78
N ARG A 186 -49.09 -21.20 -28.88
CA ARG A 186 -50.46 -20.89 -29.35
C ARG A 186 -50.59 -21.12 -30.85
#